data_ce4821b156c0abbe6f747425a157feb8
#
_entry.id   ce4821b156c0abbe6f747425a157feb8
#
_cell.length_a   1.000
_cell.length_b   1.000
_cell.length_c   1.000
_cell.angle_alpha   90.00
_cell.angle_beta   90.00
_cell.angle_gamma   90.00
#
_symmetry.space_group_name_H-M   'P 1'
#
loop_
_entity.id
_entity.type
_entity.pdbx_description
1 polymer ?
#
loop_
_entity_poly.entity_id
_entity_poly.type
_entity_poly.pdbx_seq_one_letter_code
_entity_poly.pdbx_strand_id
1 'polypeptide(L)'
;LLKQMDRYHKYGSGEEIFERIGEAVPYFDSLNVDMIFNFPSQTEDILFSDLEKIVECGARQTTFSPLYISSATTRKMVETLGRMDYNREYRYYQILDGVLAGGDHPFFERDTIWTFTRLNDQGKKDVELPFEELQVSYNEYPAIGSGSITHLNGCLYVNSFSLQEYNDAIQAGH
;
A
#
# COMPACT_ATOMS: atom_id res chain seq x y z
N LEU A 1 5.59 1.61 16.05
CA LEU A 1 4.53 0.96 15.27
C LEU A 1 4.83 -0.51 15.02
N LEU A 2 5.94 -0.90 14.37
CA LEU A 2 6.25 -2.28 13.99
C LEU A 2 6.18 -3.27 15.17
N LYS A 3 6.64 -2.89 16.37
CA LYS A 3 6.52 -3.73 17.57
C LYS A 3 5.08 -3.91 18.03
N GLN A 4 4.25 -2.86 17.96
CA GLN A 4 2.84 -2.92 18.34
C GLN A 4 2.02 -3.79 17.39
N MET A 5 2.46 -3.87 16.11
CA MET A 5 1.83 -4.69 15.07
C MET A 5 2.37 -6.11 14.98
N ASP A 6 3.28 -6.52 15.88
CA ASP A 6 3.98 -7.80 15.85
C ASP A 6 4.71 -8.06 14.52
N ARG A 7 5.19 -6.99 13.88
CA ARG A 7 5.91 -7.05 12.60
C ARG A 7 7.43 -6.96 12.77
N TYR A 8 7.90 -6.37 13.88
CA TYR A 8 9.31 -6.16 14.14
C TYR A 8 10.13 -7.46 14.13
N HIS A 9 9.63 -8.52 14.75
CA HIS A 9 10.33 -9.82 14.80
C HIS A 9 10.44 -10.50 13.43
N LYS A 10 9.53 -10.17 12.51
CA LYS A 10 9.49 -10.78 11.18
C LYS A 10 10.29 -9.99 10.14
N TYR A 11 10.28 -8.68 10.23
CA TYR A 11 10.79 -7.81 9.16
C TYR A 11 11.95 -6.91 9.60
N GLY A 12 12.26 -6.84 10.89
CA GLY A 12 13.29 -5.97 11.45
C GLY A 12 12.82 -4.55 11.77
N SER A 13 13.75 -3.65 11.92
CA SER A 13 13.48 -2.21 12.12
C SER A 13 13.01 -1.53 10.84
N GLY A 14 12.51 -0.29 10.98
CA GLY A 14 12.16 0.52 9.81
C GLY A 14 13.38 0.81 8.93
N GLU A 15 14.54 1.02 9.54
CA GLU A 15 15.82 1.23 8.86
C GLU A 15 16.23 0.01 8.05
N GLU A 16 16.18 -1.20 8.63
CA GLU A 16 16.50 -2.45 7.93
C GLU A 16 15.55 -2.72 6.77
N ILE A 17 14.24 -2.41 6.93
CA ILE A 17 13.26 -2.54 5.84
C ILE A 17 13.62 -1.57 4.71
N PHE A 18 13.94 -0.34 5.05
CA PHE A 18 14.28 0.70 4.09
C PHE A 18 15.56 0.38 3.32
N GLU A 19 16.60 -0.11 3.98
CA GLU A 19 17.84 -0.57 3.34
C GLU A 19 17.54 -1.69 2.33
N ARG A 20 16.74 -2.69 2.71
CA ARG A 20 16.34 -3.78 1.79
C ARG A 20 15.54 -3.31 0.59
N ILE A 21 14.68 -2.30 0.76
CA ILE A 21 13.98 -1.68 -0.37
C ILE A 21 15.00 -1.04 -1.32
N GLY A 22 15.94 -0.24 -0.80
CA GLY A 22 17.00 0.38 -1.60
C GLY A 22 17.86 -0.65 -2.34
N GLU A 23 18.19 -1.77 -1.70
CA GLU A 23 18.91 -2.89 -2.35
C GLU A 23 18.10 -3.52 -3.48
N ALA A 24 16.77 -3.61 -3.33
CA ALA A 24 15.90 -4.24 -4.32
C ALA A 24 15.64 -3.36 -5.56
N VAL A 25 15.56 -2.04 -5.39
CA VAL A 25 15.22 -1.09 -6.47
C VAL A 25 15.97 -1.32 -7.78
N PRO A 26 17.31 -1.55 -7.81
CA PRO A 26 18.04 -1.72 -9.06
C PRO A 26 17.70 -2.99 -9.86
N TYR A 27 17.02 -3.95 -9.24
CA TYR A 27 16.71 -5.25 -9.85
C TYR A 27 15.33 -5.33 -10.51
N PHE A 28 14.51 -4.28 -10.36
CA PHE A 28 13.15 -4.25 -10.88
C PHE A 28 12.89 -2.99 -11.70
N ASP A 29 12.20 -3.13 -12.81
CA ASP A 29 11.77 -1.99 -13.64
C ASP A 29 10.74 -1.14 -12.90
N SER A 30 9.91 -1.77 -12.08
CA SER A 30 8.99 -1.10 -11.16
C SER A 30 8.95 -1.82 -9.82
N LEU A 31 9.09 -1.07 -8.75
CA LEU A 31 8.95 -1.55 -7.37
C LEU A 31 7.95 -0.63 -6.66
N ASN A 32 6.85 -1.21 -6.20
CA ASN A 32 5.86 -0.51 -5.37
C ASN A 32 6.12 -0.76 -3.89
N VAL A 33 6.04 0.28 -3.09
CA VAL A 33 6.13 0.21 -1.63
C VAL A 33 4.77 0.51 -1.03
N ASP A 34 4.14 -0.49 -0.44
CA ASP A 34 2.88 -0.33 0.27
C ASP A 34 3.10 0.22 1.69
N MET A 35 2.51 1.36 1.95
CA MET A 35 2.52 2.04 3.24
C MET A 35 1.12 2.07 3.84
N ILE A 36 1.04 1.92 5.15
CA ILE A 36 -0.21 2.09 5.89
C ILE A 36 -0.06 3.31 6.81
N PHE A 37 -1.02 4.22 6.76
CA PHE A 37 -1.05 5.40 7.61
C PHE A 37 -2.27 5.43 8.54
N ASN A 38 -2.35 6.45 9.39
CA ASN A 38 -3.42 6.66 10.38
C ASN A 38 -3.49 5.58 11.48
N PHE A 39 -2.35 5.00 11.87
CA PHE A 39 -2.33 4.19 13.11
C PHE A 39 -2.67 5.07 14.32
N PRO A 40 -3.45 4.58 15.31
CA PRO A 40 -3.83 5.36 16.49
C PRO A 40 -2.67 6.06 17.20
N SER A 41 -1.50 5.42 17.25
CA SER A 41 -0.28 5.95 17.88
C SER A 41 0.65 6.72 16.91
N GLN A 42 0.29 6.86 15.63
CA GLN A 42 1.08 7.62 14.67
C GLN A 42 0.93 9.13 14.91
N THR A 43 2.04 9.84 14.93
CA THR A 43 2.09 11.30 14.97
C THR A 43 2.40 11.86 13.58
N GLU A 44 2.24 13.16 13.40
CA GLU A 44 2.64 13.84 12.16
C GLU A 44 4.14 13.71 11.90
N ASP A 45 4.98 13.81 12.94
CA ASP A 45 6.43 13.63 12.81
C ASP A 45 6.80 12.25 12.29
N ILE A 46 6.10 11.20 12.75
CA ILE A 46 6.27 9.83 12.23
C ILE A 46 5.86 9.77 10.75
N LEU A 47 4.71 10.38 10.40
CA LEU A 47 4.25 10.41 9.02
C LEU A 47 5.24 11.15 8.11
N PHE A 48 5.75 12.32 8.52
CA PHE A 48 6.77 13.05 7.76
C PHE A 48 8.06 12.25 7.59
N SER A 49 8.53 11.58 8.65
CA SER A 49 9.71 10.72 8.57
C SER A 49 9.51 9.54 7.61
N ASP A 50 8.33 8.94 7.60
CA ASP A 50 7.98 7.86 6.66
C ASP A 50 7.96 8.38 5.21
N LEU A 51 7.39 9.58 4.98
CA LEU A 51 7.35 10.22 3.66
C LEU A 51 8.74 10.58 3.13
N GLU A 52 9.60 11.14 3.97
CA GLU A 52 11.01 11.42 3.62
C GLU A 52 11.72 10.15 3.16
N LYS A 53 11.56 9.05 3.90
CA LYS A 53 12.15 7.76 3.53
C LYS A 53 11.62 7.22 2.19
N ILE A 54 10.32 7.38 1.91
CA ILE A 54 9.75 7.00 0.62
C ILE A 54 10.30 7.85 -0.52
N VAL A 55 10.48 9.15 -0.31
CA VAL A 55 11.13 10.02 -1.31
C VAL A 55 12.57 9.58 -1.56
N GLU A 56 13.31 9.17 -0.53
CA GLU A 56 14.72 8.78 -0.60
C GLU A 56 14.97 7.37 -1.13
N CYS A 57 14.04 6.40 -0.93
CA CYS A 57 14.28 4.99 -1.21
C CYS A 57 14.44 4.64 -2.70
N GLY A 58 14.07 5.55 -3.60
CA GLY A 58 14.19 5.31 -5.04
C GLY A 58 13.12 4.39 -5.63
N ALA A 59 12.15 3.92 -4.84
CA ALA A 59 11.01 3.16 -5.36
C ALA A 59 10.23 4.00 -6.39
N ARG A 60 9.84 3.37 -7.49
CA ARG A 60 9.16 4.06 -8.58
C ARG A 60 7.68 4.27 -8.33
N GLN A 61 7.10 3.48 -7.45
CA GLN A 61 5.70 3.60 -7.06
C GLN A 61 5.55 3.42 -5.56
N THR A 62 4.58 4.09 -4.97
CA THR A 62 4.18 3.89 -3.58
C THR A 62 2.66 3.96 -3.45
N THR A 63 2.13 3.11 -2.58
CA THR A 63 0.70 3.11 -2.23
C THR A 63 0.55 3.44 -0.75
N PHE A 64 -0.21 4.47 -0.42
CA PHE A 64 -0.52 4.86 0.95
C PHE A 64 -1.98 4.57 1.26
N SER A 65 -2.26 3.49 1.96
CA SER A 65 -3.60 3.13 2.39
C SER A 65 -3.85 3.50 3.85
N PRO A 66 -5.02 4.03 4.22
CA PRO A 66 -5.35 4.22 5.63
C PRO A 66 -5.47 2.87 6.33
N LEU A 67 -5.18 2.83 7.63
CA LEU A 67 -5.38 1.63 8.41
C LEU A 67 -6.86 1.23 8.40
N TYR A 68 -7.16 0.13 7.74
CA TYR A 68 -8.51 -0.43 7.70
C TYR A 68 -8.68 -1.50 8.79
N ILE A 69 -9.71 -1.34 9.60
CA ILE A 69 -10.05 -2.29 10.67
C ILE A 69 -11.39 -2.94 10.33
N SER A 70 -11.38 -4.24 10.06
CA SER A 70 -12.61 -4.99 9.83
C SER A 70 -13.43 -5.11 11.13
N SER A 71 -14.75 -5.28 11.00
CA SER A 71 -15.64 -5.49 12.15
C SER A 71 -15.23 -6.71 12.99
N ALA A 72 -14.71 -7.75 12.38
CA ALA A 72 -14.26 -8.98 13.04
C ALA A 72 -13.00 -8.77 13.91
N THR A 73 -12.15 -7.80 13.58
CA THR A 73 -10.89 -7.55 14.28
C THR A 73 -10.92 -6.30 15.15
N THR A 74 -12.00 -5.52 15.08
CA THR A 74 -12.11 -4.20 15.72
C THR A 74 -11.77 -4.24 17.22
N ARG A 75 -12.32 -5.20 17.98
CA ARG A 75 -12.09 -5.28 19.42
C ARG A 75 -10.62 -5.47 19.75
N LYS A 76 -9.97 -6.46 19.15
CA LYS A 76 -8.55 -6.75 19.36
C LYS A 76 -7.66 -5.58 18.94
N MET A 77 -7.96 -4.95 17.82
CA MET A 77 -7.20 -3.81 17.32
C MET A 77 -7.34 -2.58 18.22
N VAL A 78 -8.55 -2.28 18.70
CA VAL A 78 -8.78 -1.17 19.65
C VAL A 78 -8.06 -1.41 20.98
N GLU A 79 -8.07 -2.64 21.48
CA GLU A 79 -7.34 -3.02 22.70
C GLU A 79 -5.81 -2.88 22.54
N THR A 80 -5.28 -3.17 21.34
CA THR A 80 -3.82 -3.18 21.08
C THR A 80 -3.29 -1.82 20.62
N LEU A 81 -4.02 -1.15 19.73
CA LEU A 81 -3.56 0.07 19.04
C LEU A 81 -4.28 1.34 19.47
N GLY A 82 -5.44 1.22 20.10
CA GLY A 82 -6.32 2.35 20.42
C GLY A 82 -7.43 2.57 19.39
N ARG A 83 -8.24 3.61 19.62
CA ARG A 83 -9.35 3.97 18.73
C ARG A 83 -8.85 4.72 17.50
N MET A 84 -9.48 4.43 16.35
CA MET A 84 -9.27 5.17 15.12
C MET A 84 -9.83 6.59 15.20
N ASP A 85 -9.11 7.52 14.62
CA ASP A 85 -9.52 8.91 14.41
C ASP A 85 -9.66 9.17 12.90
N TYR A 86 -10.88 9.17 12.40
CA TYR A 86 -11.18 9.39 10.98
C TYR A 86 -11.00 10.87 10.54
N ASN A 87 -11.09 11.82 11.48
CA ASN A 87 -10.82 13.22 11.16
C ASN A 87 -9.32 13.43 10.91
N ARG A 88 -8.48 12.73 11.68
CA ARG A 88 -7.04 12.73 11.49
C ARG A 88 -6.63 12.05 10.18
N GLU A 89 -7.36 11.03 9.72
CA GLU A 89 -7.12 10.36 8.44
C GLU A 89 -7.12 11.35 7.28
N TYR A 90 -8.13 12.21 7.19
CA TYR A 90 -8.19 13.24 6.14
C TYR A 90 -7.00 14.21 6.22
N ARG A 91 -6.64 14.66 7.43
CA ARG A 91 -5.50 15.54 7.64
C ARG A 91 -4.19 14.88 7.21
N TYR A 92 -3.98 13.61 7.57
CA TYR A 92 -2.80 12.86 7.17
C TYR A 92 -2.73 12.64 5.67
N TYR A 93 -3.88 12.40 5.04
CA TYR A 93 -3.95 12.33 3.59
C TYR A 93 -3.54 13.64 2.93
N GLN A 94 -3.99 14.78 3.43
CA GLN A 94 -3.57 16.09 2.92
C GLN A 94 -2.05 16.31 3.06
N ILE A 95 -1.45 15.88 4.17
CA ILE A 95 0.00 15.96 4.38
C ILE A 95 0.73 15.09 3.35
N LEU A 96 0.35 13.83 3.21
CA LEU A 96 1.03 12.93 2.28
C LEU A 96 0.88 13.35 0.81
N ASP A 97 -0.30 13.78 0.40
CA ASP A 97 -0.53 14.30 -0.97
C ASP A 97 0.28 15.58 -1.21
N GLY A 98 0.32 16.48 -0.22
CA GLY A 98 1.11 17.71 -0.29
C GLY A 98 2.62 17.47 -0.38
N VAL A 99 3.15 16.47 0.33
CA VAL A 99 4.58 16.13 0.29
C VAL A 99 4.95 15.38 -0.98
N LEU A 100 4.13 14.41 -1.39
CA LEU A 100 4.46 13.56 -2.53
C LEU A 100 4.17 14.23 -3.88
N ALA A 101 2.98 14.82 -4.02
CA ALA A 101 2.47 15.33 -5.30
C ALA A 101 2.21 16.84 -5.31
N GLY A 102 2.54 17.56 -4.24
CA GLY A 102 2.34 19.00 -4.13
C GLY A 102 3.53 19.84 -4.62
N GLY A 103 3.29 21.16 -4.75
CA GLY A 103 4.31 22.15 -5.14
C GLY A 103 4.62 22.19 -6.63
N ASP A 104 5.59 23.06 -6.98
CA ASP A 104 5.97 23.30 -8.39
C ASP A 104 6.85 22.19 -8.98
N HIS A 105 7.48 21.38 -8.11
CA HIS A 105 8.36 20.25 -8.47
C HIS A 105 8.02 19.03 -7.61
N PRO A 106 6.89 18.37 -7.87
CA PRO A 106 6.47 17.21 -7.10
C PRO A 106 7.42 16.02 -7.33
N PHE A 107 7.60 15.21 -6.30
CA PHE A 107 8.38 13.96 -6.39
C PHE A 107 7.61 12.86 -7.12
N PHE A 108 6.30 12.88 -7.02
CA PHE A 108 5.41 11.87 -7.58
C PHE A 108 4.21 12.52 -8.26
N GLU A 109 3.60 11.81 -9.21
CA GLU A 109 2.26 12.08 -9.72
C GLU A 109 1.29 11.11 -9.06
N ARG A 110 0.11 11.61 -8.69
CA ARG A 110 -0.94 10.79 -8.11
C ARG A 110 -1.73 10.09 -9.21
N ASP A 111 -1.68 8.75 -9.25
CA ASP A 111 -2.41 7.91 -10.21
C ASP A 111 -3.83 7.62 -9.75
N THR A 112 -3.96 7.22 -8.50
CA THR A 112 -5.23 6.95 -7.83
C THR A 112 -5.32 7.74 -6.53
N ILE A 113 -6.39 7.54 -5.76
CA ILE A 113 -6.49 8.18 -4.44
C ILE A 113 -5.37 7.72 -3.49
N TRP A 114 -4.81 6.52 -3.69
CA TRP A 114 -3.83 5.94 -2.79
C TRP A 114 -2.45 5.71 -3.42
N THR A 115 -2.35 5.71 -4.75
CA THR A 115 -1.14 5.33 -5.49
C THR A 115 -0.48 6.54 -6.12
N PHE A 116 0.84 6.59 -6.00
CA PHE A 116 1.69 7.67 -6.48
C PHE A 116 2.86 7.07 -7.26
N THR A 117 3.07 7.55 -8.49
CA THR A 117 4.20 7.15 -9.34
C THR A 117 5.26 8.25 -9.39
N ARG A 118 6.51 7.87 -9.18
CA ARG A 118 7.66 8.78 -9.16
C ARG A 118 7.84 9.47 -10.50
N LEU A 119 8.15 10.74 -10.42
CA LEU A 119 8.55 11.55 -11.57
C LEU A 119 10.07 11.60 -11.69
N ASN A 120 10.57 11.60 -12.91
CA ASN A 120 11.97 11.86 -13.21
C ASN A 120 12.27 13.37 -13.19
N ASP A 121 13.54 13.74 -13.42
CA ASP A 121 13.99 15.14 -13.43
C ASP A 121 13.29 16.01 -14.50
N GLN A 122 12.62 15.40 -15.48
CA GLN A 122 11.84 16.08 -16.49
C GLN A 122 10.36 16.22 -16.13
N GLY A 123 9.96 15.79 -14.92
CA GLY A 123 8.58 15.78 -14.44
C GLY A 123 7.69 14.76 -15.15
N LYS A 124 8.27 13.67 -15.68
CA LYS A 124 7.53 12.59 -16.34
C LYS A 124 7.62 11.30 -15.51
N LYS A 125 6.60 10.47 -15.61
CA LYS A 125 6.62 9.14 -14.98
C LYS A 125 7.74 8.30 -15.56
N ASP A 126 8.47 7.61 -14.67
CA ASP A 126 9.53 6.68 -15.06
C ASP A 126 8.99 5.30 -15.48
N VAL A 127 7.70 5.04 -15.31
CA VAL A 127 7.06 3.75 -15.58
C VAL A 127 5.86 3.95 -16.48
N GLU A 128 5.78 3.24 -17.58
CA GLU A 128 4.69 3.36 -18.56
C GLU A 128 3.39 2.69 -18.09
N LEU A 129 3.46 1.66 -17.23
CA LEU A 129 2.30 0.93 -16.71
C LEU A 129 2.50 0.58 -15.23
N PRO A 130 2.06 1.41 -14.29
CA PRO A 130 2.00 1.06 -12.88
C PRO A 130 1.08 -0.15 -12.68
N PHE A 131 1.51 -1.12 -11.86
CA PHE A 131 0.77 -2.36 -11.62
C PHE A 131 -0.70 -2.15 -11.22
N GLU A 132 -0.98 -1.10 -10.44
CA GLU A 132 -2.35 -0.80 -9.97
C GLU A 132 -3.26 -0.21 -11.05
N GLU A 133 -2.73 0.35 -12.14
CA GLU A 133 -3.56 0.82 -13.25
C GLU A 133 -4.34 -0.30 -13.92
N LEU A 134 -3.85 -1.54 -13.91
CA LEU A 134 -4.57 -2.69 -14.45
C LEU A 134 -5.93 -2.88 -13.79
N GLN A 135 -6.03 -2.68 -12.47
CA GLN A 135 -7.29 -2.79 -11.73
C GLN A 135 -8.19 -1.58 -11.95
N VAL A 136 -7.62 -0.38 -11.96
CA VAL A 136 -8.37 0.88 -12.10
C VAL A 136 -8.85 1.09 -13.53
N SER A 137 -8.09 0.66 -14.52
CA SER A 137 -8.45 0.73 -15.95
C SER A 137 -9.42 -0.36 -16.40
N TYR A 138 -9.89 -1.20 -15.49
CA TYR A 138 -10.76 -2.35 -15.79
C TYR A 138 -10.17 -3.30 -16.86
N ASN A 139 -8.85 -3.37 -16.96
CA ASN A 139 -8.18 -4.33 -17.81
C ASN A 139 -8.48 -5.75 -17.35
N GLU A 140 -8.47 -6.68 -18.28
CA GLU A 140 -8.64 -8.09 -17.94
C GLU A 140 -7.38 -8.62 -17.22
N TYR A 141 -7.58 -9.26 -16.09
CA TYR A 141 -6.52 -9.92 -15.32
C TYR A 141 -7.03 -11.17 -14.64
N PRO A 142 -6.29 -12.28 -14.71
CA PRO A 142 -6.54 -13.47 -13.91
C PRO A 142 -5.91 -13.31 -12.53
N ALA A 143 -6.52 -13.90 -11.52
CA ALA A 143 -5.99 -13.95 -10.17
C ALA A 143 -6.11 -15.34 -9.57
N ILE A 144 -5.16 -15.75 -8.75
CA ILE A 144 -5.06 -17.07 -8.13
C ILE A 144 -4.92 -16.90 -6.63
N GLY A 145 -5.59 -17.75 -5.87
CA GLY A 145 -5.50 -17.80 -4.43
C GLY A 145 -6.78 -17.45 -3.71
N SER A 146 -6.81 -17.73 -2.41
CA SER A 146 -7.91 -17.35 -1.51
C SER A 146 -8.06 -15.83 -1.46
N GLY A 147 -9.29 -15.32 -1.59
CA GLY A 147 -9.59 -13.89 -1.56
C GLY A 147 -9.16 -13.10 -2.80
N SER A 148 -8.64 -13.78 -3.84
CA SER A 148 -8.25 -13.11 -5.07
C SER A 148 -9.46 -12.73 -5.92
N ILE A 149 -9.28 -11.68 -6.72
CA ILE A 149 -10.33 -11.15 -7.62
C ILE A 149 -9.80 -11.19 -9.04
N THR A 150 -10.53 -11.86 -9.92
CA THR A 150 -10.26 -11.94 -11.36
C THR A 150 -11.26 -11.07 -12.10
N HIS A 151 -10.81 -10.29 -13.08
CA HIS A 151 -11.67 -9.57 -14.03
C HIS A 151 -11.47 -10.13 -15.43
N LEU A 152 -12.47 -10.80 -15.99
CA LEU A 152 -12.44 -11.36 -17.34
C LEU A 152 -13.81 -11.20 -18.00
N ASN A 153 -13.83 -10.83 -19.28
CA ASN A 153 -15.04 -10.68 -20.08
C ASN A 153 -16.12 -9.80 -19.42
N GLY A 154 -15.69 -8.71 -18.76
CA GLY A 154 -16.58 -7.79 -18.06
C GLY A 154 -17.21 -8.35 -16.77
N CYS A 155 -16.76 -9.50 -16.29
CA CYS A 155 -17.24 -10.15 -15.07
C CYS A 155 -16.14 -10.15 -14.01
N LEU A 156 -16.53 -9.94 -12.75
CA LEU A 156 -15.67 -10.12 -11.59
C LEU A 156 -15.93 -11.51 -10.96
N TYR A 157 -14.87 -12.28 -10.81
CA TYR A 157 -14.88 -13.55 -10.09
C TYR A 157 -14.09 -13.38 -8.80
N VAL A 158 -14.69 -13.73 -7.69
CA VAL A 158 -14.09 -13.57 -6.36
C VAL A 158 -13.93 -14.93 -5.72
N ASN A 159 -12.72 -15.31 -5.39
CA ASN A 159 -12.43 -16.52 -4.64
C ASN A 159 -12.78 -16.35 -3.16
N SER A 160 -13.16 -17.43 -2.48
CA SER A 160 -13.45 -17.40 -1.05
C SER A 160 -12.28 -16.82 -0.26
N PHE A 161 -12.58 -15.91 0.69
CA PHE A 161 -11.60 -15.38 1.65
C PHE A 161 -11.23 -16.40 2.73
N SER A 162 -12.03 -17.46 2.89
CA SER A 162 -11.68 -18.59 3.74
C SER A 162 -10.72 -19.52 3.03
N LEU A 163 -9.51 -19.68 3.58
CA LEU A 163 -8.52 -20.58 3.00
C LEU A 163 -9.02 -22.03 2.94
N GLN A 164 -9.79 -22.46 3.94
CA GLN A 164 -10.36 -23.82 3.95
C GLN A 164 -11.37 -24.01 2.83
N GLU A 165 -12.35 -23.11 2.70
CA GLU A 165 -13.34 -23.18 1.62
C GLU A 165 -12.69 -23.09 0.22
N TYR A 166 -11.68 -22.23 0.06
CA TYR A 166 -10.93 -22.15 -1.18
C TYR A 166 -10.25 -23.47 -1.52
N ASN A 167 -9.55 -24.09 -0.56
CA ASN A 167 -8.90 -25.37 -0.76
C ASN A 167 -9.90 -26.49 -1.08
N ASP A 168 -11.04 -26.53 -0.39
CA ASP A 168 -12.08 -27.51 -0.62
C ASP A 168 -12.69 -27.37 -2.03
N ALA A 169 -12.92 -26.13 -2.49
CA ALA A 169 -13.40 -25.85 -3.83
C ALA A 169 -12.40 -26.31 -4.91
N ILE A 170 -11.10 -25.98 -4.74
CA ILE A 170 -10.05 -26.43 -5.67
C ILE A 170 -9.96 -27.97 -5.73
N GLN A 171 -10.04 -28.65 -4.58
CA GLN A 171 -10.03 -30.11 -4.54
C GLN A 171 -11.27 -30.73 -5.21
N ALA A 172 -12.39 -30.03 -5.16
CA ALA A 172 -13.64 -30.43 -5.84
C ALA A 172 -13.67 -30.12 -7.36
N GLY A 173 -12.64 -29.41 -7.85
CA GLY A 173 -12.52 -29.06 -9.28
C GLY A 173 -13.29 -27.80 -9.68
N HIS A 174 -13.50 -26.89 -8.72
CA HIS A 174 -14.15 -25.58 -8.94
C HIS A 174 -13.13 -24.47 -9.05
#